data_1e836864709c1cc7dadc190b84b6650b
#
_entry.id   1e836864709c1cc7dadc190b84b6650b
#
_cell.length_a   1.000
_cell.length_b   1.000
_cell.length_c   1.000
_cell.angle_alpha   90.00
_cell.angle_beta   90.00
_cell.angle_gamma   90.00
#
_symmetry.space_group_name_H-M   'P 1'
#
loop_
_entity.id
_entity.type
_entity.pdbx_description
1 polymer ?
#
loop_
_entity_poly.entity_id
_entity_poly.type
_entity_poly.pdbx_seq_one_letter_code
_entity_poly.pdbx_strand_id
1 'polypeptide(L)'
;MDTSVTLIGLAITLLIGIPLVLVLRSNISNKNKIKNIKKQYSLNNYYNFEQSETQNKKILSIDQKNKGFLFIDFSYKMETAYFVDLKNIILCNTIVTKSENPRTITKVEIEFVHKDTMKKELIPVYNVENHFLDFNCLYEDHKLAVKWVNIINDCIL
;
A
#
# COMPACT_ATOMS: atom_id res chain seq x y z
N MET A 1 35.19 -34.85 21.30
CA MET A 1 34.14 -34.27 20.39
C MET A 1 34.88 -33.92 19.10
N ASP A 2 34.47 -34.54 17.99
CA ASP A 2 35.15 -34.31 16.71
C ASP A 2 34.98 -32.88 16.24
N THR A 3 36.06 -32.16 16.10
CA THR A 3 36.12 -30.77 15.61
C THR A 3 35.35 -30.59 14.29
N SER A 4 35.33 -31.65 13.45
CA SER A 4 34.58 -31.66 12.19
C SER A 4 33.06 -31.60 12.38
N VAL A 5 32.49 -32.27 13.36
CA VAL A 5 31.04 -32.25 13.65
C VAL A 5 30.62 -30.89 14.18
N THR A 6 31.45 -30.30 15.04
CA THR A 6 31.19 -28.96 15.59
C THR A 6 31.23 -27.90 14.49
N LEU A 7 32.15 -28.01 13.55
CA LEU A 7 32.31 -27.07 12.43
C LEU A 7 31.14 -27.15 11.45
N ILE A 8 30.67 -28.38 11.16
CA ILE A 8 29.47 -28.60 10.32
C ILE A 8 28.22 -28.05 10.98
N GLY A 9 28.03 -28.30 12.29
CA GLY A 9 26.91 -27.76 13.07
C GLY A 9 26.87 -26.23 13.09
N LEU A 10 28.04 -25.59 13.27
CA LEU A 10 28.16 -24.12 13.21
C LEU A 10 27.81 -23.59 11.82
N ALA A 11 28.31 -24.22 10.76
CA ALA A 11 28.00 -23.81 9.38
C ALA A 11 26.50 -23.87 9.07
N ILE A 12 25.82 -24.94 9.46
CA ILE A 12 24.38 -25.10 9.28
C ILE A 12 23.60 -24.03 10.07
N THR A 13 24.01 -23.78 11.32
CA THR A 13 23.38 -22.76 12.18
C THR A 13 23.50 -21.36 11.58
N LEU A 14 24.65 -21.00 11.03
CA LEU A 14 24.86 -19.72 10.34
C LEU A 14 24.04 -19.62 9.04
N LEU A 15 23.98 -20.72 8.28
CA LEU A 15 23.28 -20.76 7.00
C LEU A 15 21.75 -20.56 7.16
N ILE A 16 21.18 -20.99 8.27
CA ILE A 16 19.76 -20.80 8.61
C ILE A 16 19.56 -19.49 9.41
N GLY A 17 20.44 -19.20 10.35
CA GLY A 17 20.29 -18.04 11.26
C GLY A 17 20.44 -16.70 10.56
N ILE A 18 21.39 -16.56 9.64
CA ILE A 18 21.63 -15.29 8.93
C ILE A 18 20.41 -14.83 8.12
N PRO A 19 19.80 -15.67 7.25
CA PRO A 19 18.60 -15.29 6.51
C PRO A 19 17.43 -14.93 7.43
N LEU A 20 17.23 -15.66 8.52
CA LEU A 20 16.18 -15.38 9.50
C LEU A 20 16.34 -14.00 10.14
N VAL A 21 17.56 -13.64 10.57
CA VAL A 21 17.85 -12.32 11.14
C VAL A 21 17.65 -11.20 10.11
N LEU A 22 18.03 -11.42 8.86
CA LEU A 22 17.82 -10.45 7.78
C LEU A 22 16.33 -10.20 7.50
N VAL A 23 15.51 -11.25 7.48
CA VAL A 23 14.05 -11.15 7.31
C VAL A 23 13.42 -10.39 8.48
N LEU A 24 13.81 -10.71 9.71
CA LEU A 24 13.30 -10.02 10.90
C LEU A 24 13.68 -8.52 10.91
N ARG A 25 14.92 -8.18 10.54
CA ARG A 25 15.36 -6.80 10.41
C ARG A 25 14.59 -6.03 9.34
N SER A 26 14.37 -6.65 8.19
CA SER A 26 13.59 -6.05 7.09
C SER A 26 12.15 -5.74 7.53
N ASN A 27 11.50 -6.67 8.22
CA ASN A 27 10.13 -6.48 8.72
C ASN A 27 10.04 -5.33 9.75
N ILE A 28 11.01 -5.22 10.66
CA ILE A 28 11.06 -4.12 11.65
C ILE A 28 11.29 -2.78 10.96
N SER A 29 12.21 -2.73 9.99
CA SER A 29 12.50 -1.51 9.22
C SER A 29 11.26 -1.01 8.47
N ASN A 30 10.51 -1.92 7.81
CA ASN A 30 9.30 -1.57 7.09
C ASN A 30 8.19 -1.07 8.04
N LYS A 31 8.00 -1.70 9.19
CA LYS A 31 7.03 -1.22 10.20
C LYS A 31 7.36 0.17 10.70
N ASN A 32 8.63 0.46 10.95
CA ASN A 32 9.08 1.78 11.40
C ASN A 32 8.88 2.85 10.31
N LYS A 33 9.16 2.54 9.05
CA LYS A 33 8.88 3.43 7.93
C LYS A 33 7.39 3.75 7.81
N ILE A 34 6.53 2.75 7.84
CA ILE A 34 5.07 2.92 7.80
C ILE A 34 4.59 3.82 8.95
N LYS A 35 5.08 3.56 10.18
CA LYS A 35 4.75 4.36 11.36
C LYS A 35 5.18 5.82 11.19
N ASN A 36 6.37 6.06 10.65
CA ASN A 36 6.88 7.41 10.42
C ASN A 36 6.07 8.16 9.36
N ILE A 37 5.71 7.50 8.24
CA ILE A 37 4.87 8.08 7.20
C ILE A 37 3.48 8.41 7.78
N LYS A 38 2.84 7.47 8.48
CA LYS A 38 1.55 7.74 9.13
C LYS A 38 1.64 8.92 10.10
N LYS A 39 2.72 9.01 10.89
CA LYS A 39 2.95 10.13 11.81
C LYS A 39 3.10 11.46 11.07
N GLN A 40 3.81 11.48 9.94
CA GLN A 40 3.98 12.67 9.11
C GLN A 40 2.63 13.21 8.62
N TYR A 41 1.73 12.31 8.18
CA TYR A 41 0.39 12.67 7.68
C TYR A 41 -0.67 12.78 8.79
N SER A 42 -0.33 12.49 10.05
CA SER A 42 -1.27 12.64 11.17
C SER A 42 -1.52 14.10 11.58
N LEU A 43 -0.83 15.07 11.00
CA LEU A 43 -0.99 16.50 11.28
C LEU A 43 -1.10 16.79 12.80
N ASN A 44 -0.03 16.56 13.55
CA ASN A 44 0.00 16.72 15.01
C ASN A 44 -1.04 15.86 15.76
N ASN A 45 -1.22 14.61 15.34
CA ASN A 45 -2.18 13.63 15.87
C ASN A 45 -3.66 14.01 15.63
N TYR A 46 -3.94 14.88 14.68
CA TYR A 46 -5.33 15.14 14.27
C TYR A 46 -5.94 13.94 13.57
N TYR A 47 -5.19 13.30 12.64
CA TYR A 47 -5.63 12.06 11.99
C TYR A 47 -5.07 10.83 12.71
N ASN A 48 -5.95 9.86 12.97
CA ASN A 48 -5.62 8.56 13.55
C ASN A 48 -6.01 7.44 12.57
N PHE A 49 -5.04 6.93 11.82
CA PHE A 49 -5.23 5.89 10.80
C PHE A 49 -5.37 4.50 11.42
N GLU A 50 -6.50 4.25 12.12
CA GLU A 50 -6.76 3.00 12.86
C GLU A 50 -7.05 1.84 11.91
N GLN A 51 -7.95 2.03 10.96
CA GLN A 51 -8.26 1.01 9.97
C GLN A 51 -7.20 1.02 8.87
N SER A 52 -6.56 -0.12 8.66
CA SER A 52 -5.46 -0.22 7.70
C SER A 52 -5.38 -1.62 7.10
N GLU A 53 -5.09 -1.69 5.81
CA GLU A 53 -4.90 -2.94 5.07
C GLU A 53 -3.62 -2.86 4.25
N THR A 54 -2.88 -3.97 4.22
CA THR A 54 -1.64 -4.08 3.46
C THR A 54 -1.75 -5.20 2.44
N GLN A 55 -1.52 -4.90 1.17
CA GLN A 55 -1.52 -5.86 0.09
C GLN A 55 -0.53 -5.45 -1.00
N ASN A 56 0.25 -6.38 -1.53
CA ASN A 56 1.19 -6.17 -2.65
C ASN A 56 2.07 -4.93 -2.47
N LYS A 57 2.69 -4.75 -1.27
CA LYS A 57 3.51 -3.59 -0.87
C LYS A 57 2.76 -2.26 -0.83
N LYS A 58 1.44 -2.26 -0.93
CA LYS A 58 0.58 -1.09 -0.79
C LYS A 58 -0.12 -1.11 0.55
N ILE A 59 -0.29 0.06 1.14
CA ILE A 59 -0.96 0.23 2.43
C ILE A 59 -2.02 1.30 2.26
N LEU A 60 -3.26 0.90 2.50
CA LEU A 60 -4.39 1.81 2.54
C LEU A 60 -4.80 1.98 4.00
N SER A 61 -5.04 3.20 4.42
CA SER A 61 -5.41 3.51 5.80
C SER A 61 -6.43 4.64 5.83
N ILE A 62 -7.39 4.56 6.76
CA ILE A 62 -8.42 5.58 6.90
C ILE A 62 -8.63 5.95 8.36
N ASP A 63 -8.84 7.23 8.62
CA ASP A 63 -9.44 7.76 9.83
C ASP A 63 -10.89 8.14 9.51
N GLN A 64 -11.83 7.29 9.89
CA GLN A 64 -13.26 7.52 9.63
C GLN A 64 -13.80 8.70 10.44
N LYS A 65 -13.29 8.93 11.65
CA LYS A 65 -13.74 10.01 12.54
C LYS A 65 -13.39 11.38 11.99
N ASN A 66 -12.13 11.57 11.56
CA ASN A 66 -11.64 12.84 11.05
C ASN A 66 -11.70 12.93 9.52
N LYS A 67 -12.21 11.87 8.85
CA LYS A 67 -12.37 11.79 7.40
C LYS A 67 -11.04 11.98 6.65
N GLY A 68 -10.00 11.20 7.01
CA GLY A 68 -8.69 11.23 6.37
C GLY A 68 -8.35 9.89 5.73
N PHE A 69 -7.88 9.89 4.48
CA PHE A 69 -7.42 8.70 3.76
C PHE A 69 -5.93 8.83 3.44
N LEU A 70 -5.17 7.76 3.65
CA LEU A 70 -3.75 7.68 3.35
C LEU A 70 -3.46 6.40 2.56
N PHE A 71 -2.87 6.57 1.38
CA PHE A 71 -2.33 5.50 0.55
C PHE A 71 -0.81 5.59 0.52
N ILE A 72 -0.12 4.46 0.76
CA ILE A 72 1.34 4.36 0.71
C ILE A 72 1.70 3.22 -0.23
N ASP A 73 2.59 3.46 -1.19
CA ASP A 73 3.09 2.45 -2.12
C ASP A 73 4.61 2.29 -1.98
N PHE A 74 5.04 1.05 -1.70
CA PHE A 74 6.43 0.62 -1.63
C PHE A 74 6.86 -0.20 -2.85
N SER A 75 6.06 -0.25 -3.91
CA SER A 75 6.38 -1.01 -5.13
C SER A 75 7.53 -0.38 -5.91
N TYR A 76 7.75 0.92 -5.73
CA TYR A 76 8.80 1.69 -6.40
C TYR A 76 10.11 1.72 -5.60
N LYS A 77 11.19 2.17 -6.24
CA LYS A 77 12.49 2.41 -5.56
C LYS A 77 12.37 3.46 -4.45
N MET A 78 11.51 4.45 -4.66
CA MET A 78 11.15 5.46 -3.65
C MET A 78 9.69 5.24 -3.25
N GLU A 79 9.45 5.24 -1.96
CA GLU A 79 8.10 5.19 -1.42
C GLU A 79 7.28 6.40 -1.86
N THR A 80 6.06 6.19 -2.29
CA THR A 80 5.10 7.25 -2.58
C THR A 80 3.97 7.21 -1.56
N ALA A 81 3.52 8.39 -1.12
CA ALA A 81 2.40 8.51 -0.21
C ALA A 81 1.44 9.59 -0.70
N TYR A 82 0.14 9.27 -0.69
CA TYR A 82 -0.95 10.16 -1.07
C TYR A 82 -1.89 10.31 0.12
N PHE A 83 -2.16 11.55 0.49
CA PHE A 83 -3.12 11.87 1.53
C PHE A 83 -4.30 12.64 0.95
N VAL A 84 -5.53 12.22 1.30
CA VAL A 84 -6.77 12.88 0.86
C VAL A 84 -7.61 13.22 2.09
N ASP A 85 -7.97 14.50 2.22
CA ASP A 85 -8.98 14.95 3.18
C ASP A 85 -10.37 14.68 2.60
N LEU A 86 -11.02 13.63 3.11
CA LEU A 86 -12.32 13.16 2.63
C LEU A 86 -13.47 14.15 2.92
N LYS A 87 -13.28 15.16 3.79
CA LYS A 87 -14.26 16.22 4.03
C LYS A 87 -14.54 17.02 2.75
N ASN A 88 -13.52 17.14 1.90
CA ASN A 88 -13.57 17.88 0.66
C ASN A 88 -13.94 17.03 -0.55
N ILE A 89 -14.28 15.75 -0.35
CA ILE A 89 -14.61 14.80 -1.41
C ILE A 89 -16.13 14.59 -1.46
N ILE A 90 -16.69 14.55 -2.66
CA ILE A 90 -18.11 14.29 -2.91
C ILE A 90 -18.33 12.84 -3.35
N LEU A 91 -17.37 12.27 -4.05
CA LEU A 91 -17.50 10.95 -4.67
C LEU A 91 -16.12 10.30 -4.82
N CYS A 92 -16.08 8.98 -4.59
CA CYS A 92 -14.92 8.14 -4.85
C CYS A 92 -15.31 7.01 -5.81
N ASN A 93 -14.50 6.77 -6.85
CA ASN A 93 -14.74 5.74 -7.85
C ASN A 93 -13.48 4.90 -8.12
N THR A 94 -13.67 3.69 -8.65
CA THR A 94 -12.60 2.89 -9.23
C THR A 94 -12.56 3.13 -10.74
N ILE A 95 -11.42 3.57 -11.27
CA ILE A 95 -11.18 3.76 -12.70
C ILE A 95 -10.28 2.65 -13.21
N VAL A 96 -10.72 1.98 -14.29
CA VAL A 96 -9.96 0.91 -14.95
C VAL A 96 -9.63 1.34 -16.37
N THR A 97 -8.34 1.50 -16.65
CA THR A 97 -7.84 1.81 -18.00
C THR A 97 -7.40 0.52 -18.68
N LYS A 98 -7.82 0.34 -19.93
CA LYS A 98 -7.47 -0.79 -20.78
C LYS A 98 -6.52 -0.34 -21.89
N SER A 99 -5.69 -1.27 -22.40
CA SER A 99 -4.90 -1.03 -23.61
C SER A 99 -5.79 -1.03 -24.86
N GLU A 100 -5.19 -0.84 -26.04
CA GLU A 100 -5.87 -1.02 -27.33
C GLU A 100 -6.53 -2.42 -27.44
N ASN A 101 -5.93 -3.43 -26.82
CA ASN A 101 -6.58 -4.71 -26.62
C ASN A 101 -7.52 -4.63 -25.41
N PRO A 102 -8.86 -4.68 -25.59
CA PRO A 102 -9.85 -4.49 -24.53
C PRO A 102 -9.80 -5.55 -23.41
N ARG A 103 -9.06 -6.64 -23.64
CA ARG A 103 -8.86 -7.70 -22.63
C ARG A 103 -7.71 -7.40 -21.67
N THR A 104 -6.84 -6.41 -21.97
CA THR A 104 -5.67 -6.11 -21.16
C THR A 104 -5.90 -4.83 -20.38
N ILE A 105 -6.00 -4.95 -19.04
CA ILE A 105 -6.05 -3.82 -18.12
C ILE A 105 -4.61 -3.31 -17.91
N THR A 106 -4.41 -2.02 -18.10
CA THR A 106 -3.11 -1.36 -17.93
C THR A 106 -3.01 -0.60 -16.62
N LYS A 107 -4.14 -0.06 -16.11
CA LYS A 107 -4.19 0.68 -14.85
C LYS A 107 -5.45 0.40 -14.07
N VAL A 108 -5.35 0.45 -12.73
CA VAL A 108 -6.46 0.56 -11.79
C VAL A 108 -6.15 1.74 -10.87
N GLU A 109 -7.05 2.70 -10.80
CA GLU A 109 -6.88 3.94 -10.04
C GLU A 109 -8.11 4.20 -9.16
N ILE A 110 -7.90 4.83 -8.00
CA ILE A 110 -8.98 5.38 -7.18
C ILE A 110 -9.11 6.85 -7.55
N GLU A 111 -10.29 7.24 -8.04
CA GLU A 111 -10.64 8.63 -8.38
C GLU A 111 -11.37 9.28 -7.21
N PHE A 112 -10.91 10.45 -6.80
CA PHE A 112 -11.57 11.32 -5.85
C PHE A 112 -12.07 12.57 -6.56
N VAL A 113 -13.34 12.91 -6.37
CA VAL A 113 -13.96 14.13 -6.94
C VAL A 113 -14.10 15.15 -5.83
N HIS A 114 -13.45 16.31 -5.96
CA HIS A 114 -13.48 17.38 -4.98
C HIS A 114 -14.78 18.19 -5.05
N LYS A 115 -15.37 18.53 -3.89
CA LYS A 115 -16.65 19.27 -3.76
C LYS A 115 -16.60 20.63 -4.44
N ASP A 116 -15.59 21.42 -4.13
CA ASP A 116 -15.55 22.84 -4.48
C ASP A 116 -15.16 23.07 -5.94
N THR A 117 -14.28 22.23 -6.48
CA THR A 117 -13.67 22.44 -7.80
C THR A 117 -14.15 21.46 -8.85
N MET A 118 -14.86 20.40 -8.46
CA MET A 118 -15.16 19.22 -9.29
C MET A 118 -13.89 18.59 -9.91
N LYS A 119 -12.74 18.92 -9.33
CA LYS A 119 -11.45 18.42 -9.78
C LYS A 119 -11.32 16.95 -9.42
N LYS A 120 -10.72 16.18 -10.31
CA LYS A 120 -10.49 14.76 -10.12
C LYS A 120 -9.04 14.54 -9.72
N GLU A 121 -8.83 13.83 -8.62
CA GLU A 121 -7.54 13.34 -8.17
C GLU A 121 -7.48 11.83 -8.34
N LEU A 122 -6.43 11.32 -8.97
CA LEU A 122 -6.26 9.90 -9.28
C LEU A 122 -5.09 9.34 -8.49
N ILE A 123 -5.35 8.27 -7.74
CA ILE A 123 -4.32 7.52 -7.01
C ILE A 123 -4.15 6.16 -7.68
N PRO A 124 -2.97 5.87 -8.27
CA PRO A 124 -2.72 4.60 -8.95
C PRO A 124 -2.55 3.47 -7.94
N VAL A 125 -3.45 2.46 -8.01
CA VAL A 125 -3.35 1.23 -7.21
C VAL A 125 -2.62 0.14 -7.99
N TYR A 126 -2.79 0.09 -9.30
CA TYR A 126 -2.07 -0.81 -10.21
C TYR A 126 -1.68 -0.08 -11.48
N ASN A 127 -0.45 -0.29 -11.96
CA ASN A 127 0.02 0.19 -13.26
C ASN A 127 0.99 -0.84 -13.87
N VAL A 128 0.68 -1.34 -15.07
CA VAL A 128 1.47 -2.36 -15.77
C VAL A 128 2.91 -1.91 -16.04
N GLU A 129 3.14 -0.62 -16.27
CA GLU A 129 4.49 -0.07 -16.54
C GLU A 129 5.44 -0.27 -15.36
N ASN A 130 4.89 -0.44 -14.16
CA ASN A 130 5.65 -0.56 -12.91
C ASN A 130 5.78 -2.01 -12.41
N HIS A 131 5.04 -2.94 -13.03
CA HIS A 131 4.93 -4.33 -12.59
C HIS A 131 5.28 -5.30 -13.72
N PHE A 132 6.46 -5.15 -14.33
CA PHE A 132 6.94 -6.02 -15.42
C PHE A 132 6.93 -7.54 -15.10
N LEU A 133 6.78 -7.92 -13.84
CA LEU A 133 6.83 -9.33 -13.38
C LEU A 133 5.57 -9.80 -12.62
N ASP A 134 4.61 -8.93 -12.31
CA ASP A 134 3.52 -9.27 -11.38
C ASP A 134 2.10 -9.11 -11.99
N PHE A 135 1.84 -9.74 -13.14
CA PHE A 135 0.47 -9.85 -13.67
C PHE A 135 -0.51 -10.48 -12.66
N ASN A 136 -0.01 -11.25 -11.71
CA ASN A 136 -0.83 -11.87 -10.67
C ASN A 136 -1.43 -10.85 -9.68
N CYS A 137 -0.82 -9.68 -9.52
CA CYS A 137 -1.30 -8.65 -8.60
C CYS A 137 -2.51 -7.86 -9.12
N LEU A 138 -2.78 -7.85 -10.43
CA LEU A 138 -3.87 -7.08 -11.02
C LEU A 138 -5.23 -7.38 -10.40
N TYR A 139 -5.59 -8.65 -10.31
CA TYR A 139 -6.90 -9.05 -9.78
C TYR A 139 -7.05 -8.67 -8.31
N GLU A 140 -6.00 -8.88 -7.54
CA GLU A 140 -5.96 -8.55 -6.12
C GLU A 140 -6.01 -7.04 -5.89
N ASP A 141 -5.21 -6.27 -6.63
CA ASP A 141 -5.16 -4.82 -6.54
C ASP A 141 -6.48 -4.17 -6.99
N HIS A 142 -7.12 -4.72 -8.03
CA HIS A 142 -8.45 -4.28 -8.44
C HIS A 142 -9.50 -4.55 -7.35
N LYS A 143 -9.51 -5.75 -6.77
CA LYS A 143 -10.39 -6.11 -5.66
C LYS A 143 -10.17 -5.22 -4.44
N LEU A 144 -8.92 -4.91 -4.15
CA LEU A 144 -8.53 -3.99 -3.07
C LEU A 144 -9.08 -2.59 -3.33
N ALA A 145 -8.89 -2.05 -4.55
CA ALA A 145 -9.40 -0.73 -4.93
C ALA A 145 -10.92 -0.64 -4.79
N VAL A 146 -11.68 -1.62 -5.32
CA VAL A 146 -13.15 -1.66 -5.20
C VAL A 146 -13.60 -1.70 -3.75
N LYS A 147 -12.97 -2.55 -2.93
CA LYS A 147 -13.27 -2.65 -1.49
C LYS A 147 -13.07 -1.30 -0.79
N TRP A 148 -11.93 -0.63 -1.05
CA TRP A 148 -11.60 0.62 -0.38
C TRP A 148 -12.44 1.79 -0.88
N VAL A 149 -12.83 1.81 -2.15
CA VAL A 149 -13.80 2.79 -2.68
C VAL A 149 -15.12 2.72 -1.92
N ASN A 150 -15.63 1.52 -1.61
CA ASN A 150 -16.84 1.37 -0.81
C ASN A 150 -16.65 1.92 0.62
N ILE A 151 -15.54 1.55 1.31
CA ILE A 151 -15.22 2.05 2.65
C ILE A 151 -15.12 3.59 2.67
N ILE A 152 -14.49 4.17 1.64
CA ILE A 152 -14.33 5.62 1.51
C ILE A 152 -15.68 6.28 1.28
N ASN A 153 -16.53 5.76 0.39
CA ASN A 153 -17.85 6.31 0.13
C ASN A 153 -18.75 6.24 1.38
N ASP A 154 -18.72 5.15 2.14
CA ASP A 154 -19.43 5.04 3.43
C ASP A 154 -18.92 6.07 4.45
N CYS A 155 -17.64 6.46 4.38
CA CYS A 155 -17.06 7.50 5.25
C CYS A 155 -17.41 8.92 4.79
N ILE A 156 -17.58 9.17 3.49
CA ILE A 156 -17.93 10.48 2.91
C ILE A 156 -19.36 10.86 3.26
N LEU A 157 -20.29 9.90 3.22
CA LEU A 157 -21.70 10.07 3.60
C LEU A 157 -21.82 10.48 5.07
#